data_7710862f20025d4c0fdcc642cb3ee26d
#
_entry.id   7710862f20025d4c0fdcc642cb3ee26d
#
_cell.length_a   1.000
_cell.length_b   1.000
_cell.length_c   1.000
_cell.angle_alpha   90.00
_cell.angle_beta   90.00
_cell.angle_gamma   90.00
#
_symmetry.space_group_name_H-M   'P 1'
#
loop_
_entity.id
_entity.type
_entity.pdbx_description
1 polymer ?
#
loop_
_entity_poly.entity_id
_entity_poly.type
_entity_poly.pdbx_seq_one_letter_code
_entity_poly.pdbx_strand_id
1 'polypeptide(L)'
;EPKLPEIEGIETFQGDVFHSAQWDHDVDLTGKRVAVIGTGASAIQLVPELQKVAGHVDLYQRTAPYVLPRHDRRYSALEKAALRYVPGLQKLYRTAIYWGRETYVPAFTLQPKIAAPAKKMALDNLKKHVKDPVLREKLTPTFEIGCKRILISNAYYPAVASDNVELVTDPIAKITGSGIVTS
;
A
#
# COMPACT_ATOMS: atom_id res chain seq x y z
N GLU A 1 13.71 4.38 13.75
CA GLU A 1 12.95 4.99 14.84
C GLU A 1 11.70 5.65 14.27
N PRO A 2 10.48 5.39 14.83
CA PRO A 2 9.25 6.00 14.36
C PRO A 2 9.32 7.52 14.57
N LYS A 3 9.02 8.29 13.51
CA LYS A 3 8.98 9.75 13.58
C LYS A 3 7.64 10.23 13.05
N LEU A 4 6.92 11.00 13.84
CA LEU A 4 5.73 11.71 13.36
C LEU A 4 6.16 12.81 12.38
N PRO A 5 5.31 13.13 11.40
CA PRO A 5 5.60 14.20 10.47
C PRO A 5 5.62 15.56 11.18
N GLU A 6 6.51 16.44 10.74
CA GLU A 6 6.58 17.82 11.23
C GLU A 6 5.51 18.64 10.50
N ILE A 7 4.28 18.60 11.03
CA ILE A 7 3.14 19.36 10.50
C ILE A 7 2.73 20.35 11.57
N GLU A 8 2.56 21.61 11.20
CA GLU A 8 2.11 22.67 12.10
C GLU A 8 0.81 22.28 12.81
N GLY A 9 0.79 22.41 14.12
CA GLY A 9 -0.39 22.18 14.95
C GLY A 9 -0.70 20.72 15.29
N ILE A 10 0.14 19.74 14.93
CA ILE A 10 -0.11 18.31 15.21
C ILE A 10 -0.29 18.06 16.72
N GLU A 11 0.42 18.83 17.54
CA GLU A 11 0.36 18.77 19.01
C GLU A 11 -0.94 19.35 19.58
N THR A 12 -1.71 20.08 18.80
CA THR A 12 -3.00 20.66 19.21
C THR A 12 -4.19 19.76 18.96
N PHE A 13 -3.98 18.67 18.21
CA PHE A 13 -5.05 17.75 17.87
C PHE A 13 -5.60 17.06 19.12
N GLN A 14 -6.94 17.06 19.27
CA GLN A 14 -7.62 16.53 20.47
C GLN A 14 -7.98 15.05 20.37
N GLY A 15 -7.75 14.44 19.22
CA GLY A 15 -7.95 13.00 19.01
C GLY A 15 -6.66 12.21 19.20
N ASP A 16 -6.75 10.91 18.94
CA ASP A 16 -5.61 9.99 19.04
C ASP A 16 -4.64 10.17 17.88
N VAL A 17 -3.34 10.30 18.15
CA VAL A 17 -2.27 10.41 17.16
C VAL A 17 -1.18 9.39 17.47
N PHE A 18 -0.91 8.50 16.53
CA PHE A 18 0.16 7.53 16.70
C PHE A 18 0.80 7.14 15.35
N HIS A 19 2.03 6.69 15.41
CA HIS A 19 2.73 6.17 14.23
C HIS A 19 2.39 4.69 14.02
N SER A 20 2.22 4.26 12.77
CA SER A 20 1.85 2.88 12.43
C SER A 20 2.80 1.79 12.97
N ALA A 21 4.05 2.13 13.30
CA ALA A 21 5.00 1.23 13.96
C ALA A 21 4.89 1.23 15.51
N GLN A 22 4.09 2.13 16.06
CA GLN A 22 3.74 2.21 17.49
C GLN A 22 2.22 2.27 17.59
N TRP A 23 1.60 1.18 17.10
CA TRP A 23 0.15 1.09 17.07
C TRP A 23 -0.42 1.05 18.48
N ASP A 24 -1.37 1.93 18.75
CA ASP A 24 -2.10 1.92 20.00
C ASP A 24 -3.30 0.96 19.89
N HIS A 25 -3.21 -0.16 20.60
CA HIS A 25 -4.22 -1.21 20.59
C HIS A 25 -5.43 -0.91 21.47
N ASP A 26 -5.34 0.10 22.34
CA ASP A 26 -6.42 0.48 23.25
C ASP A 26 -7.40 1.44 22.57
N VAL A 27 -7.04 2.00 21.42
CA VAL A 27 -7.89 2.90 20.64
C VAL A 27 -8.86 2.11 19.77
N ASP A 28 -10.14 2.17 20.08
CA ASP A 28 -11.19 1.63 19.19
C ASP A 28 -11.47 2.60 18.03
N LEU A 29 -11.24 2.13 16.81
CA LEU A 29 -11.45 2.88 15.57
C LEU A 29 -12.81 2.60 14.92
N THR A 30 -13.65 1.77 15.53
CA THR A 30 -14.96 1.39 14.98
C THR A 30 -15.85 2.61 14.80
N GLY A 31 -16.30 2.84 13.58
CA GLY A 31 -17.18 3.96 13.22
C GLY A 31 -16.53 5.35 13.27
N LYS A 32 -15.25 5.47 13.67
CA LYS A 32 -14.54 6.76 13.73
C LYS A 32 -14.13 7.24 12.33
N ARG A 33 -13.87 8.55 12.22
CA ARG A 33 -13.17 9.14 11.08
C ARG A 33 -11.66 9.08 11.33
N VAL A 34 -10.93 8.45 10.41
CA VAL A 34 -9.49 8.18 10.58
C VAL A 34 -8.71 8.81 9.45
N ALA A 35 -7.72 9.63 9.76
CA ALA A 35 -6.79 10.19 8.81
C ALA A 35 -5.52 9.33 8.73
N VAL A 36 -5.15 8.90 7.51
CA VAL A 36 -3.91 8.17 7.23
C VAL A 36 -3.00 9.06 6.39
N ILE A 37 -1.88 9.50 6.98
CA ILE A 37 -0.93 10.38 6.29
C ILE A 37 0.17 9.53 5.64
N GLY A 38 0.14 9.47 4.31
CA GLY A 38 1.10 8.75 3.47
C GLY A 38 0.58 7.44 2.88
N THR A 39 1.21 7.01 1.78
CA THR A 39 0.84 5.85 0.96
C THR A 39 1.98 4.84 0.84
N GLY A 40 2.78 4.71 1.90
CA GLY A 40 3.90 3.77 1.95
C GLY A 40 3.50 2.32 2.24
N ALA A 41 4.51 1.47 2.48
CA ALA A 41 4.33 0.03 2.70
C ALA A 41 3.42 -0.31 3.90
N SER A 42 3.38 0.53 4.93
CA SER A 42 2.45 0.38 6.06
C SER A 42 1.02 0.73 5.64
N ALA A 43 0.83 1.86 4.94
CA ALA A 43 -0.49 2.33 4.54
C ALA A 43 -1.21 1.35 3.60
N ILE A 44 -0.51 0.72 2.65
CA ILE A 44 -1.15 -0.27 1.75
C ILE A 44 -1.67 -1.52 2.45
N GLN A 45 -1.22 -1.79 3.68
CA GLN A 45 -1.69 -2.88 4.51
C GLN A 45 -2.75 -2.40 5.51
N LEU A 46 -2.58 -1.20 6.03
CA LEU A 46 -3.42 -0.60 7.05
C LEU A 46 -4.77 -0.13 6.48
N VAL A 47 -4.76 0.60 5.36
CA VAL A 47 -5.98 1.17 4.76
C VAL A 47 -7.05 0.12 4.46
N PRO A 48 -6.73 -1.07 3.91
CA PRO A 48 -7.73 -2.12 3.71
C PRO A 48 -8.38 -2.65 5.00
N GLU A 49 -7.66 -2.63 6.12
CA GLU A 49 -8.23 -3.05 7.40
C GLU A 49 -9.03 -1.93 8.06
N LEU A 50 -8.55 -0.69 8.01
CA LEU A 50 -9.29 0.48 8.48
C LEU A 50 -10.62 0.67 7.74
N GLN A 51 -10.61 0.48 6.41
CA GLN A 51 -11.80 0.59 5.58
C GLN A 51 -12.96 -0.30 6.08
N LYS A 52 -12.64 -1.46 6.69
CA LYS A 52 -13.65 -2.40 7.18
C LYS A 52 -14.29 -1.98 8.50
N VAL A 53 -13.59 -1.21 9.32
CA VAL A 53 -14.01 -0.91 10.70
C VAL A 53 -14.28 0.58 10.93
N ALA A 54 -13.54 1.46 10.28
CA ALA A 54 -13.73 2.90 10.41
C ALA A 54 -14.99 3.36 9.68
N GLY A 55 -15.66 4.37 10.22
CA GLY A 55 -16.78 5.02 9.55
C GLY A 55 -16.36 5.78 8.30
N HIS A 56 -15.18 6.42 8.34
CA HIS A 56 -14.59 7.11 7.20
C HIS A 56 -13.06 7.12 7.31
N VAL A 57 -12.37 7.00 6.17
CA VAL A 57 -10.90 7.06 6.09
C VAL A 57 -10.48 8.16 5.12
N ASP A 58 -9.78 9.17 5.62
CA ASP A 58 -9.12 10.19 4.79
C ASP A 58 -7.67 9.75 4.53
N LEU A 59 -7.35 9.37 3.29
CA LEU A 59 -6.02 8.95 2.89
C LEU A 59 -5.26 10.10 2.24
N TYR A 60 -4.31 10.70 2.94
CA TYR A 60 -3.49 11.81 2.44
C TYR A 60 -2.32 11.29 1.62
N GLN A 61 -2.32 11.63 0.32
CA GLN A 61 -1.33 11.17 -0.64
C GLN A 61 -0.55 12.34 -1.25
N ARG A 62 0.76 12.39 -0.99
CA ARG A 62 1.66 13.32 -1.69
C ARG A 62 2.09 12.78 -3.06
N THR A 63 2.31 11.49 -3.17
CA THR A 63 2.78 10.84 -4.40
C THR A 63 2.18 9.43 -4.48
N ALA A 64 1.54 9.10 -5.60
CA ALA A 64 0.98 7.78 -5.83
C ALA A 64 2.09 6.72 -5.96
N PRO A 65 2.04 5.58 -5.26
CA PRO A 65 3.01 4.51 -5.40
C PRO A 65 2.64 3.57 -6.56
N TYR A 66 3.64 2.87 -7.14
CA TYR A 66 3.36 1.69 -7.93
C TYR A 66 2.97 0.52 -7.03
N VAL A 67 1.79 -0.06 -7.27
CA VAL A 67 1.30 -1.23 -6.51
C VAL A 67 1.08 -2.40 -7.48
N LEU A 68 1.93 -3.41 -7.37
CA LEU A 68 1.81 -4.66 -8.10
C LEU A 68 0.78 -5.59 -7.44
N PRO A 69 0.11 -6.45 -8.22
CA PRO A 69 -0.71 -7.49 -7.65
C PRO A 69 0.17 -8.51 -6.90
N ARG A 70 -0.33 -8.99 -5.78
CA ARG A 70 0.29 -10.08 -5.04
C ARG A 70 -0.13 -11.40 -5.67
N HIS A 71 0.82 -12.13 -6.23
CA HIS A 71 0.59 -13.48 -6.73
C HIS A 71 0.51 -14.47 -5.55
N ASP A 72 -0.59 -14.40 -4.83
CA ASP A 72 -0.86 -15.24 -3.67
C ASP A 72 -1.91 -16.30 -4.04
N ARG A 73 -1.63 -17.56 -3.73
CA ARG A 73 -2.55 -18.68 -3.94
C ARG A 73 -2.45 -19.69 -2.79
N ARG A 74 -3.53 -20.35 -2.55
CA ARG A 74 -3.53 -21.48 -1.60
C ARG A 74 -2.85 -22.68 -2.25
N TYR A 75 -1.96 -23.32 -1.50
CA TYR A 75 -1.41 -24.63 -1.88
C TYR A 75 -2.47 -25.70 -1.78
N SER A 76 -2.56 -26.55 -2.80
CA SER A 76 -3.42 -27.74 -2.76
C SER A 76 -2.92 -28.75 -1.69
N ALA A 77 -3.79 -29.66 -1.30
CA ALA A 77 -3.40 -30.70 -0.35
C ALA A 77 -2.25 -31.59 -0.88
N LEU A 78 -2.27 -31.87 -2.19
CA LEU A 78 -1.23 -32.65 -2.84
C LEU A 78 0.11 -31.91 -2.85
N GLU A 79 0.11 -30.61 -3.18
CA GLU A 79 1.32 -29.79 -3.15
C GLU A 79 1.91 -29.71 -1.73
N LYS A 80 1.06 -29.55 -0.71
CA LYS A 80 1.50 -29.56 0.70
C LYS A 80 2.11 -30.90 1.08
N ALA A 81 1.51 -32.00 0.67
CA ALA A 81 2.03 -33.35 0.91
C ALA A 81 3.38 -33.56 0.17
N ALA A 82 3.46 -33.18 -1.10
CA ALA A 82 4.69 -33.28 -1.89
C ALA A 82 5.83 -32.47 -1.24
N LEU A 83 5.57 -31.21 -0.88
CA LEU A 83 6.56 -30.33 -0.22
C LEU A 83 6.99 -30.87 1.16
N ARG A 84 6.11 -31.63 1.86
CA ARG A 84 6.40 -32.20 3.17
C ARG A 84 7.20 -33.50 3.10
N TYR A 85 6.85 -34.38 2.16
CA TYR A 85 7.36 -35.76 2.15
C TYR A 85 8.41 -36.05 1.07
N VAL A 86 8.54 -35.21 0.03
CA VAL A 86 9.57 -35.41 -1.02
C VAL A 86 10.86 -34.70 -0.60
N PRO A 87 11.95 -35.47 -0.33
CA PRO A 87 13.22 -34.86 0.07
C PRO A 87 13.76 -33.89 -0.99
N GLY A 88 14.22 -32.74 -0.54
CA GLY A 88 14.82 -31.74 -1.43
C GLY A 88 13.85 -30.85 -2.19
N LEU A 89 12.56 -31.21 -2.32
CA LEU A 89 11.58 -30.45 -3.08
C LEU A 89 11.38 -29.02 -2.53
N GLN A 90 11.34 -28.85 -1.22
CA GLN A 90 11.26 -27.51 -0.61
C GLN A 90 12.48 -26.64 -0.98
N LYS A 91 13.70 -27.23 -0.97
CA LYS A 91 14.92 -26.51 -1.33
C LYS A 91 14.88 -26.09 -2.80
N LEU A 92 14.48 -27.01 -3.68
CA LEU A 92 14.34 -26.72 -5.12
C LEU A 92 13.31 -25.60 -5.34
N TYR A 93 12.14 -25.69 -4.70
CA TYR A 93 11.10 -24.69 -4.82
C TYR A 93 11.53 -23.29 -4.32
N ARG A 94 12.21 -23.25 -3.17
CA ARG A 94 12.79 -21.99 -2.64
C ARG A 94 13.85 -21.41 -3.58
N THR A 95 14.72 -22.27 -4.12
CA THR A 95 15.76 -21.87 -5.07
C THR A 95 15.14 -21.31 -6.36
N ALA A 96 14.10 -21.94 -6.86
CA ALA A 96 13.37 -21.44 -8.04
C ALA A 96 12.73 -20.08 -7.80
N ILE A 97 12.09 -19.87 -6.63
CA ILE A 97 11.56 -18.56 -6.23
C ILE A 97 12.67 -17.52 -6.11
N TYR A 98 13.79 -17.87 -5.48
CA TYR A 98 14.92 -16.98 -5.30
C TYR A 98 15.45 -16.48 -6.66
N TRP A 99 15.81 -17.40 -7.54
CA TRP A 99 16.33 -17.04 -8.87
C TRP A 99 15.29 -16.33 -9.73
N GLY A 100 14.02 -16.73 -9.63
CA GLY A 100 12.93 -16.01 -10.29
C GLY A 100 12.80 -14.56 -9.80
N ARG A 101 13.14 -14.25 -8.54
CA ARG A 101 13.17 -12.87 -8.01
C ARG A 101 14.43 -12.12 -8.42
N GLU A 102 15.58 -12.78 -8.49
CA GLU A 102 16.84 -12.18 -8.94
C GLU A 102 16.77 -11.67 -10.39
N THR A 103 15.92 -12.27 -11.24
CA THR A 103 15.71 -11.76 -12.60
C THR A 103 15.13 -10.35 -12.68
N TYR A 104 14.51 -9.86 -11.58
CA TYR A 104 14.02 -8.47 -11.52
C TYR A 104 15.14 -7.46 -11.26
N VAL A 105 16.25 -7.87 -10.64
CA VAL A 105 17.34 -6.95 -10.29
C VAL A 105 17.87 -6.21 -11.52
N PRO A 106 18.25 -6.89 -12.62
CA PRO A 106 18.70 -6.20 -13.85
C PRO A 106 17.63 -5.27 -14.44
N ALA A 107 16.34 -5.62 -14.29
CA ALA A 107 15.25 -4.81 -14.80
C ALA A 107 15.17 -3.43 -14.14
N PHE A 108 15.53 -3.35 -12.86
CA PHE A 108 15.46 -2.09 -12.10
C PHE A 108 16.81 -1.35 -12.03
N THR A 109 17.94 -2.01 -12.32
CA THR A 109 19.27 -1.42 -12.18
C THR A 109 19.93 -1.04 -13.50
N LEU A 110 19.64 -1.77 -14.59
CA LEU A 110 20.41 -1.64 -15.82
C LEU A 110 19.66 -0.92 -16.97
N GLN A 111 18.36 -1.12 -17.11
CA GLN A 111 17.61 -0.50 -18.21
C GLN A 111 16.13 -0.25 -17.87
N PRO A 112 15.62 0.99 -17.98
CA PRO A 112 14.19 1.31 -17.81
C PRO A 112 13.26 0.51 -18.75
N LYS A 113 13.72 0.14 -19.93
CA LYS A 113 12.94 -0.65 -20.89
C LYS A 113 12.60 -2.06 -20.39
N ILE A 114 13.47 -2.65 -19.57
CA ILE A 114 13.24 -3.98 -18.96
C ILE A 114 12.19 -3.89 -17.85
N ALA A 115 12.01 -2.72 -17.23
CA ALA A 115 10.98 -2.48 -16.23
C ALA A 115 9.57 -2.23 -16.81
N ALA A 116 9.44 -2.05 -18.13
CA ALA A 116 8.16 -1.77 -18.78
C ALA A 116 7.06 -2.83 -18.52
N PRO A 117 7.33 -4.15 -18.47
CA PRO A 117 6.32 -5.14 -18.09
C PRO A 117 5.80 -4.96 -16.66
N ALA A 118 6.68 -4.61 -15.70
CA ALA A 118 6.28 -4.36 -14.32
C ALA A 118 5.45 -3.07 -14.21
N LYS A 119 5.81 -2.00 -14.94
CA LYS A 119 5.03 -0.77 -15.03
C LYS A 119 3.64 -1.06 -15.60
N LYS A 120 3.57 -1.82 -16.70
CA LYS A 120 2.29 -2.22 -17.29
C LYS A 120 1.44 -3.03 -16.31
N MET A 121 2.03 -4.01 -15.63
CA MET A 121 1.32 -4.84 -14.63
C MET A 121 0.74 -3.99 -13.49
N ALA A 122 1.48 -2.99 -12.99
CA ALA A 122 1.00 -2.09 -11.95
C ALA A 122 -0.17 -1.22 -12.44
N LEU A 123 -0.08 -0.68 -13.67
CA LEU A 123 -1.14 0.14 -14.25
C LEU A 123 -2.38 -0.68 -14.62
N ASP A 124 -2.21 -1.92 -15.08
CA ASP A 124 -3.32 -2.84 -15.33
C ASP A 124 -4.01 -3.24 -14.03
N ASN A 125 -3.26 -3.44 -12.93
CA ASN A 125 -3.80 -3.67 -11.59
C ASN A 125 -4.64 -2.48 -11.11
N LEU A 126 -4.15 -1.25 -11.29
CA LEU A 126 -4.89 -0.02 -10.98
C LEU A 126 -6.19 0.06 -11.79
N LYS A 127 -6.12 -0.08 -13.11
CA LYS A 127 -7.28 -0.07 -14.01
C LYS A 127 -8.33 -1.11 -13.67
N LYS A 128 -7.89 -2.29 -13.25
CA LYS A 128 -8.78 -3.39 -12.88
C LYS A 128 -9.66 -3.04 -11.69
N HIS A 129 -9.11 -2.38 -10.68
CA HIS A 129 -9.79 -2.16 -9.39
C HIS A 129 -10.37 -0.77 -9.24
N VAL A 130 -9.82 0.25 -9.91
CA VAL A 130 -10.30 1.63 -9.82
C VAL A 130 -11.02 2.00 -11.13
N LYS A 131 -12.34 2.08 -11.07
CA LYS A 131 -13.18 2.37 -12.27
C LYS A 131 -13.35 3.85 -12.50
N ASP A 132 -13.44 4.63 -11.44
CA ASP A 132 -13.50 6.09 -11.52
C ASP A 132 -12.24 6.67 -12.18
N PRO A 133 -12.39 7.41 -13.29
CA PRO A 133 -11.25 7.97 -14.01
C PRO A 133 -10.50 9.05 -13.20
N VAL A 134 -11.21 9.84 -12.40
CA VAL A 134 -10.62 10.91 -11.58
C VAL A 134 -9.76 10.31 -10.46
N LEU A 135 -10.32 9.35 -9.73
CA LEU A 135 -9.56 8.62 -8.69
C LEU A 135 -8.37 7.88 -9.28
N ARG A 136 -8.55 7.26 -10.46
CA ARG A 136 -7.48 6.55 -11.14
C ARG A 136 -6.34 7.47 -11.57
N GLU A 137 -6.64 8.67 -12.05
CA GLU A 137 -5.63 9.68 -12.36
C GLU A 137 -4.82 10.06 -11.12
N LYS A 138 -5.48 10.36 -10.01
CA LYS A 138 -4.84 10.65 -8.70
C LYS A 138 -3.95 9.50 -8.21
N LEU A 139 -4.31 8.25 -8.50
CA LEU A 139 -3.55 7.04 -8.11
C LEU A 139 -2.50 6.60 -9.14
N THR A 140 -2.36 7.32 -10.26
CA THR A 140 -1.37 7.02 -11.28
C THR A 140 -0.02 7.65 -10.92
N PRO A 141 1.05 6.84 -10.76
CA PRO A 141 2.37 7.38 -10.45
C PRO A 141 2.93 8.22 -11.60
N THR A 142 3.53 9.37 -11.27
CA THR A 142 4.13 10.32 -12.23
C THR A 142 5.63 10.14 -12.43
N PHE A 143 6.27 9.24 -11.65
CA PHE A 143 7.70 8.93 -11.72
C PHE A 143 7.95 7.57 -12.38
N GLU A 144 9.19 7.34 -12.81
CA GLU A 144 9.54 6.05 -13.42
C GLU A 144 9.58 4.92 -12.37
N ILE A 145 9.11 3.74 -12.77
CA ILE A 145 9.10 2.56 -11.89
C ILE A 145 10.54 2.20 -11.49
N GLY A 146 10.75 1.93 -10.21
CA GLY A 146 12.08 1.67 -9.66
C GLY A 146 12.72 2.87 -8.96
N CYS A 147 12.31 4.12 -9.28
CA CYS A 147 12.81 5.31 -8.57
C CYS A 147 12.37 5.38 -7.10
N LYS A 148 11.27 4.72 -6.77
CA LYS A 148 10.80 4.53 -5.39
C LYS A 148 10.46 3.06 -5.18
N ARG A 149 10.37 2.62 -3.91
CA ARG A 149 9.99 1.25 -3.56
C ARG A 149 8.65 0.87 -4.21
N ILE A 150 8.65 -0.23 -4.93
CA ILE A 150 7.43 -0.83 -5.49
C ILE A 150 6.71 -1.57 -4.37
N LEU A 151 5.41 -1.37 -4.28
CA LEU A 151 4.56 -1.99 -3.27
C LEU A 151 3.78 -3.17 -3.88
N ILE A 152 3.30 -4.08 -3.04
CA ILE A 152 2.57 -5.28 -3.49
C ILE A 152 1.33 -5.44 -2.62
N SER A 153 0.15 -5.36 -3.25
CA SER A 153 -1.12 -5.56 -2.55
C SER A 153 -2.25 -5.91 -3.51
N ASN A 154 -3.14 -6.81 -3.09
CA ASN A 154 -4.40 -7.10 -3.79
C ASN A 154 -5.59 -6.32 -3.19
N ALA A 155 -5.45 -5.83 -1.97
CA ALA A 155 -6.54 -5.21 -1.21
C ALA A 155 -6.54 -3.68 -1.24
N TYR A 156 -5.40 -3.05 -1.52
CA TYR A 156 -5.24 -1.59 -1.43
C TYR A 156 -6.16 -0.82 -2.37
N TYR A 157 -6.10 -1.08 -3.68
CA TYR A 157 -6.93 -0.36 -4.63
C TYR A 157 -8.44 -0.60 -4.44
N PRO A 158 -8.91 -1.83 -4.16
CA PRO A 158 -10.31 -2.04 -3.78
C PRO A 158 -10.74 -1.23 -2.56
N ALA A 159 -9.88 -1.14 -1.53
CA ALA A 159 -10.17 -0.35 -0.33
C ALA A 159 -10.22 1.15 -0.62
N VAL A 160 -9.25 1.69 -1.38
CA VAL A 160 -9.24 3.12 -1.75
C VAL A 160 -10.42 3.49 -2.67
N ALA A 161 -10.97 2.53 -3.41
CA ALA A 161 -12.14 2.73 -4.25
C ALA A 161 -13.48 2.54 -3.51
N SER A 162 -13.46 2.31 -2.19
CA SER A 162 -14.69 2.15 -1.39
C SER A 162 -15.27 3.49 -0.99
N ASP A 163 -16.59 3.55 -0.81
CA ASP A 163 -17.34 4.79 -0.55
C ASP A 163 -16.96 5.50 0.75
N ASN A 164 -16.42 4.76 1.73
CA ASN A 164 -15.97 5.32 2.99
C ASN A 164 -14.47 5.66 3.03
N VAL A 165 -13.78 5.68 1.89
CA VAL A 165 -12.37 6.10 1.79
C VAL A 165 -12.25 7.26 0.83
N GLU A 166 -11.72 8.37 1.30
CA GLU A 166 -11.44 9.56 0.50
C GLU A 166 -9.94 9.72 0.27
N LEU A 167 -9.53 9.83 -0.99
CA LEU A 167 -8.14 10.12 -1.36
C LEU A 167 -7.92 11.62 -1.47
N VAL A 168 -7.19 12.19 -0.53
CA VAL A 168 -6.83 13.60 -0.47
C VAL A 168 -5.42 13.79 -1.04
N THR A 169 -5.33 14.57 -2.11
CA THR A 169 -4.04 14.88 -2.78
C THR A 169 -3.55 16.28 -2.52
N ASP A 170 -4.40 17.13 -1.94
CA ASP A 170 -4.05 18.49 -1.58
C ASP A 170 -3.02 18.50 -0.43
N PRO A 171 -2.05 19.41 -0.45
CA PRO A 171 -1.07 19.51 0.62
C PRO A 171 -1.71 19.80 1.97
N ILE A 172 -1.24 19.13 3.01
CA ILE A 172 -1.65 19.46 4.37
C ILE A 172 -1.00 20.79 4.75
N ALA A 173 -1.83 21.80 5.03
CA ALA A 173 -1.37 23.10 5.49
C ALA A 173 -1.07 23.06 6.99
N LYS A 174 -2.00 22.56 7.80
CA LYS A 174 -1.85 22.43 9.26
C LYS A 174 -2.82 21.41 9.84
N ILE A 175 -2.58 21.04 11.09
CA ILE A 175 -3.50 20.28 11.92
C ILE A 175 -4.09 21.21 12.98
N THR A 176 -5.37 21.07 13.26
CA THR A 176 -6.09 21.81 14.30
C THR A 176 -6.60 20.85 15.36
N GLY A 177 -7.17 21.36 16.44
CA GLY A 177 -7.76 20.53 17.49
C GLY A 177 -8.82 19.53 16.99
N SER A 178 -9.50 19.84 15.88
CA SER A 178 -10.61 19.03 15.35
C SER A 178 -10.30 18.29 14.04
N GLY A 179 -9.15 18.52 13.39
CA GLY A 179 -8.84 17.85 12.12
C GLY A 179 -7.71 18.45 11.31
N ILE A 180 -7.59 18.00 10.06
CA ILE A 180 -6.54 18.38 9.10
C ILE A 180 -7.09 19.43 8.14
N VAL A 181 -6.33 20.49 7.92
CA VAL A 181 -6.63 21.56 6.95
C VAL A 181 -5.69 21.40 5.78
N THR A 182 -6.25 21.37 4.58
CA THR A 182 -5.50 21.35 3.32
C THR A 182 -5.46 22.75 2.69
N SER A 183 -4.48 22.99 1.85
CA SER A 183 -4.29 24.26 1.13
C SER A 183 -5.03 24.30 -0.21
#